data_fb4bfc6238388855c8e945ea81177312
#
_entry.id   fb4bfc6238388855c8e945ea81177312
#
_cell.length_a   1.000
_cell.length_b   1.000
_cell.length_c   1.000
_cell.angle_alpha   90.00
_cell.angle_beta   90.00
_cell.angle_gamma   90.00
#
_symmetry.space_group_name_H-M   'P 1'
#
loop_
_entity.id
_entity.type
_entity.pdbx_description
1 polymer ?
#
loop_
_entity_poly.entity_id
_entity_poly.type
_entity_poly.pdbx_seq_one_letter_code
_entity_poly.pdbx_strand_id
1 'polypeptide(L)'
;MKYSSHFNTTMQSFQPMLRNYALQLTHNMDDAMDLVQETFLKAMTYSSKFKEGTNLKGWLFTIMRNTFINNYRRVTKRNTFMDTQEEQYIVDSAKTFNTFNDGDAKFIRKDLETAIDKLPDDLRITFEMNTLGFKYHEIADKIGIPIGTVKTRIFVARRKLRSYLTEYAGLYNLTAS
;
A
#
# COMPACT_ATOMS: atom_id res chain seq x y z
N MET A 1 11.87 25.06 16.23
CA MET A 1 11.76 23.66 15.77
C MET A 1 12.88 23.41 14.77
N LYS A 2 14.01 22.83 15.22
CA LYS A 2 15.12 22.48 14.33
C LYS A 2 14.86 21.07 13.78
N TYR A 3 14.15 20.97 12.66
CA TYR A 3 14.28 19.77 11.85
C TYR A 3 15.68 19.81 11.25
N SER A 4 16.43 18.75 11.41
CA SER A 4 17.73 18.63 10.78
C SER A 4 17.53 18.87 9.28
N SER A 5 18.28 19.78 8.68
CA SER A 5 18.32 20.03 7.23
C SER A 5 18.46 18.70 6.46
N HIS A 6 19.16 17.76 7.06
CA HIS A 6 19.34 16.40 6.57
C HIS A 6 18.02 15.60 6.45
N PHE A 7 17.13 15.67 7.44
CA PHE A 7 15.83 14.98 7.38
C PHE A 7 14.99 15.48 6.20
N ASN A 8 14.90 16.81 6.01
CA ASN A 8 14.12 17.39 4.92
C ASN A 8 14.72 17.04 3.56
N THR A 9 16.04 17.10 3.40
CA THR A 9 16.71 16.72 2.15
C THR A 9 16.50 15.25 1.82
N THR A 10 16.67 14.38 2.81
CA THR A 10 16.45 12.94 2.65
C THR A 10 14.98 12.63 2.31
N MET A 11 14.03 13.29 2.98
CA MET A 11 12.60 13.13 2.69
C MET A 11 12.27 13.56 1.26
N GLN A 12 12.83 14.68 0.78
CA GLN A 12 12.63 15.15 -0.59
C GLN A 12 13.20 14.20 -1.64
N SER A 13 14.30 13.50 -1.36
CA SER A 13 14.86 12.51 -2.30
C SER A 13 13.90 11.35 -2.62
N PHE A 14 12.92 11.07 -1.75
CA PHE A 14 11.88 10.08 -2.00
C PHE A 14 10.69 10.60 -2.80
N GLN A 15 10.64 11.90 -3.16
CA GLN A 15 9.51 12.50 -3.87
C GLN A 15 9.13 11.78 -5.18
N PRO A 16 10.07 11.42 -6.09
CA PRO A 16 9.72 10.74 -7.33
C PRO A 16 9.05 9.39 -7.07
N MET A 17 9.54 8.66 -6.08
CA MET A 17 9.03 7.34 -5.69
C MET A 17 7.63 7.45 -5.06
N LEU A 18 7.44 8.41 -4.17
CA LEU A 18 6.15 8.69 -3.55
C LEU A 18 5.11 9.14 -4.58
N ARG A 19 5.51 9.97 -5.57
CA ARG A 19 4.63 10.40 -6.66
C ARG A 19 4.14 9.21 -7.49
N ASN A 20 5.04 8.31 -7.87
CA ASN A 20 4.67 7.11 -8.61
C ASN A 20 3.68 6.24 -7.82
N TYR A 21 3.92 6.06 -6.52
CA TYR A 21 3.01 5.32 -5.66
C TYR A 21 1.67 6.02 -5.46
N ALA A 22 1.67 7.34 -5.26
CA ALA A 22 0.45 8.13 -5.16
C ALA A 22 -0.38 8.04 -6.44
N LEU A 23 0.26 8.12 -7.63
CA LEU A 23 -0.43 7.96 -8.91
C LEU A 23 -1.08 6.59 -9.06
N GLN A 24 -0.44 5.54 -8.56
CA GLN A 24 -1.02 4.20 -8.53
C GLN A 24 -2.26 4.10 -7.61
N LEU A 25 -2.28 4.86 -6.53
CA LEU A 25 -3.41 4.88 -5.59
C LEU A 25 -4.57 5.73 -6.11
N THR A 26 -4.29 6.85 -6.77
CA THR A 26 -5.30 7.86 -7.13
C THR A 26 -5.73 7.78 -8.59
N HIS A 27 -4.90 7.18 -9.47
CA HIS A 27 -5.09 7.15 -10.93
C HIS A 27 -5.30 8.54 -11.57
N ASN A 28 -5.00 9.60 -10.83
CA ASN A 28 -5.10 11.00 -11.24
C ASN A 28 -3.84 11.74 -10.80
N MET A 29 -3.26 12.57 -11.70
CA MET A 29 -2.00 13.25 -11.42
C MET A 29 -2.15 14.34 -10.35
N ASP A 30 -3.25 15.10 -10.37
CA ASP A 30 -3.48 16.19 -9.44
C ASP A 30 -3.72 15.63 -8.02
N ASP A 31 -4.58 14.62 -7.89
CA ASP A 31 -4.81 13.91 -6.63
C ASP A 31 -3.53 13.23 -6.11
N ALA A 32 -2.70 12.71 -7.00
CA ALA A 32 -1.42 12.12 -6.62
C ALA A 32 -0.46 13.18 -6.06
N MET A 33 -0.39 14.35 -6.69
CA MET A 33 0.44 15.45 -6.20
C MET A 33 -0.04 15.96 -4.85
N ASP A 34 -1.35 16.11 -4.67
CA ASP A 34 -1.96 16.50 -3.38
C ASP A 34 -1.66 15.47 -2.29
N LEU A 35 -1.79 14.18 -2.60
CA LEU A 35 -1.47 13.11 -1.67
C LEU A 35 0.02 13.11 -1.25
N VAL A 36 0.95 13.40 -2.17
CA VAL A 36 2.38 13.57 -1.87
C VAL A 36 2.60 14.76 -0.94
N GLN A 37 2.00 15.92 -1.24
CA GLN A 37 2.13 17.13 -0.42
C GLN A 37 1.56 16.90 0.99
N GLU A 38 0.39 16.30 1.10
CA GLU A 38 -0.23 15.97 2.39
C GLU A 38 0.63 14.98 3.18
N THR A 39 1.26 14.01 2.50
CA THR A 39 2.19 13.06 3.10
C THR A 39 3.40 13.78 3.69
N PHE A 40 4.02 14.70 2.95
CA PHE A 40 5.16 15.47 3.44
C PHE A 40 4.78 16.38 4.61
N LEU A 41 3.64 17.06 4.53
CA LEU A 41 3.13 17.88 5.62
C LEU A 41 2.95 17.06 6.91
N LYS A 42 2.34 15.89 6.81
CA LYS A 42 2.18 14.96 7.93
C LYS A 42 3.51 14.41 8.43
N ALA A 43 4.44 14.08 7.53
CA ALA A 43 5.77 13.62 7.91
C ALA A 43 6.53 14.70 8.70
N MET A 44 6.45 15.95 8.28
CA MET A 44 7.04 17.07 9.04
C MET A 44 6.35 17.27 10.39
N THR A 45 5.02 17.22 10.43
CA THR A 45 4.25 17.38 11.68
C THR A 45 4.55 16.27 12.69
N TYR A 46 4.71 15.04 12.21
CA TYR A 46 4.95 13.87 13.07
C TYR A 46 6.41 13.43 13.12
N SER A 47 7.34 14.25 12.65
CA SER A 47 8.78 13.92 12.59
C SER A 47 9.36 13.55 13.96
N SER A 48 8.86 14.13 15.06
CA SER A 48 9.25 13.75 16.42
C SER A 48 8.90 12.30 16.79
N LYS A 49 7.99 11.65 16.04
CA LYS A 49 7.64 10.24 16.21
C LYS A 49 8.50 9.31 15.34
N PHE A 50 9.27 9.87 14.42
CA PHE A 50 10.21 9.09 13.62
C PHE A 50 11.46 8.79 14.44
N LYS A 51 11.82 7.52 14.54
CA LYS A 51 13.05 7.09 15.22
C LYS A 51 14.19 7.10 14.21
N GLU A 52 15.20 7.94 14.44
CA GLU A 52 16.42 7.99 13.61
C GLU A 52 17.07 6.60 13.52
N GLY A 53 17.66 6.30 12.35
CA GLY A 53 18.24 4.98 12.07
C GLY A 53 17.23 3.91 11.65
N THR A 54 15.93 4.24 11.60
CA THR A 54 14.92 3.32 11.04
C THR A 54 14.61 3.64 9.57
N ASN A 55 13.77 2.81 8.94
CA ASN A 55 13.42 2.93 7.52
C ASN A 55 12.50 4.14 7.26
N LEU A 56 13.08 5.31 6.96
CA LEU A 56 12.34 6.54 6.62
C LEU A 56 11.43 6.32 5.40
N LYS A 57 11.91 5.62 4.38
CA LYS A 57 11.13 5.27 3.20
C LYS A 57 9.83 4.55 3.59
N GLY A 58 9.94 3.44 4.33
CA GLY A 58 8.77 2.67 4.79
C GLY A 58 7.82 3.48 5.67
N TRP A 59 8.34 4.40 6.47
CA TRP A 59 7.53 5.28 7.29
C TRP A 59 6.73 6.28 6.44
N LEU A 60 7.34 6.90 5.42
CA LEU A 60 6.66 7.80 4.47
C LEU A 60 5.54 7.08 3.70
N PHE A 61 5.82 5.86 3.21
CA PHE A 61 4.79 5.03 2.54
C PHE A 61 3.62 4.70 3.47
N THR A 62 3.90 4.44 4.74
CA THR A 62 2.85 4.18 5.75
C THR A 62 1.98 5.42 5.96
N ILE A 63 2.58 6.62 6.04
CA ILE A 63 1.84 7.88 6.15
C ILE A 63 0.97 8.07 4.91
N MET A 64 1.52 7.91 3.70
CA MET A 64 0.80 8.09 2.44
C MET A 64 -0.40 7.15 2.33
N ARG A 65 -0.19 5.85 2.56
CA ARG A 65 -1.26 4.87 2.54
C ARG A 65 -2.38 5.21 3.53
N ASN A 66 -2.02 5.56 4.76
CA ASN A 66 -3.01 5.94 5.78
C ASN A 66 -3.75 7.23 5.41
N THR A 67 -3.06 8.18 4.78
CA THR A 67 -3.65 9.43 4.30
C THR A 67 -4.66 9.14 3.19
N PHE A 68 -4.28 8.36 2.20
CA PHE A 68 -5.17 7.93 1.11
C PHE A 68 -6.43 7.26 1.64
N ILE A 69 -6.30 6.25 2.51
CA ILE A 69 -7.44 5.53 3.08
C ILE A 69 -8.35 6.46 3.91
N ASN A 70 -7.77 7.39 4.67
CA ASN A 70 -8.57 8.34 5.46
C ASN A 70 -9.32 9.33 4.57
N ASN A 71 -8.70 9.79 3.48
CA ASN A 71 -9.35 10.64 2.49
C ASN A 71 -10.48 9.89 1.80
N TYR A 72 -10.24 8.65 1.37
CA TYR A 72 -11.27 7.78 0.82
C TYR A 72 -12.46 7.61 1.78
N ARG A 73 -12.22 7.27 3.05
CA ARG A 73 -13.28 7.14 4.07
C ARG A 73 -14.10 8.43 4.24
N ARG A 74 -13.43 9.59 4.15
CA ARG A 74 -14.08 10.89 4.26
C ARG A 74 -15.00 11.16 3.06
N VAL A 75 -14.54 10.85 1.85
CA VAL A 75 -15.33 10.98 0.62
C VAL A 75 -16.51 10.02 0.64
N THR A 76 -16.28 8.74 0.89
CA THR A 76 -17.35 7.73 0.97
C THR A 76 -18.44 8.09 1.98
N LYS A 77 -18.08 8.63 3.16
CA LYS A 77 -19.06 9.12 4.15
C LYS A 77 -19.88 10.31 3.66
N ARG A 78 -19.32 11.16 2.80
CA ARG A 78 -20.04 12.29 2.20
C ARG A 78 -20.94 11.83 1.07
N ASN A 79 -20.48 10.87 0.29
CA ASN A 79 -21.17 10.35 -0.90
C ASN A 79 -22.20 9.25 -0.59
N THR A 80 -22.47 8.93 0.68
CA THR A 80 -23.61 8.06 1.06
C THR A 80 -24.96 8.62 0.50
N PHE A 81 -24.93 9.77 -0.16
CA PHE A 81 -26.04 10.41 -0.85
C PHE A 81 -25.90 10.48 -2.38
N MET A 82 -24.78 10.03 -3.00
CA MET A 82 -24.56 10.05 -4.47
C MET A 82 -23.66 8.90 -4.95
N ASP A 83 -24.25 8.07 -5.70
CA ASP A 83 -23.94 7.10 -6.79
C ASP A 83 -22.49 6.69 -7.15
N THR A 84 -22.23 5.47 -7.04
CA THR A 84 -21.68 4.28 -7.79
C THR A 84 -20.46 4.37 -8.74
N GLN A 85 -19.82 5.46 -9.05
CA GLN A 85 -18.67 5.46 -9.99
C GLN A 85 -17.28 5.32 -9.35
N GLU A 86 -17.13 5.56 -8.06
CA GLU A 86 -15.83 5.48 -7.36
C GLU A 86 -15.42 4.04 -6.96
N GLU A 87 -16.32 3.08 -7.08
CA GLU A 87 -16.06 1.69 -6.63
C GLU A 87 -15.03 0.96 -7.48
N GLN A 88 -14.99 1.26 -8.79
CA GLN A 88 -14.04 0.66 -9.73
C GLN A 88 -12.58 1.07 -9.45
N TYR A 89 -12.38 2.29 -8.95
CA TYR A 89 -11.04 2.86 -8.71
C TYR A 89 -10.19 2.04 -7.73
N ILE A 90 -10.79 1.46 -6.70
CA ILE A 90 -10.03 0.78 -5.65
C ILE A 90 -9.64 -0.65 -6.06
N VAL A 91 -10.49 -1.32 -6.82
CA VAL A 91 -10.16 -2.66 -7.34
C VAL A 91 -9.00 -2.56 -8.35
N ASP A 92 -8.99 -1.51 -9.17
CA ASP A 92 -7.92 -1.27 -10.12
C ASP A 92 -6.63 -0.76 -9.44
N SER A 93 -6.73 0.04 -8.36
CA SER A 93 -5.58 0.46 -7.54
C SER A 93 -4.90 -0.71 -6.85
N ALA A 94 -5.66 -1.73 -6.47
CA ALA A 94 -5.12 -2.93 -5.86
C ALA A 94 -4.25 -3.75 -6.83
N LYS A 95 -4.51 -3.65 -8.14
CA LYS A 95 -3.75 -4.35 -9.20
C LYS A 95 -2.41 -3.72 -9.51
N THR A 96 -2.14 -2.48 -9.06
CA THR A 96 -1.01 -1.68 -9.56
C THR A 96 0.10 -1.48 -8.52
N PHE A 97 0.40 -2.47 -7.68
CA PHE A 97 1.51 -2.39 -6.70
C PHE A 97 2.93 -2.30 -7.34
N ASN A 98 3.03 -1.90 -8.60
CA ASN A 98 4.12 -2.27 -9.49
C ASN A 98 5.15 -1.21 -9.84
N THR A 99 5.61 -0.30 -8.97
CA THR A 99 6.77 0.53 -9.40
C THR A 99 7.67 1.02 -8.27
N PHE A 100 8.65 0.23 -7.91
CA PHE A 100 9.82 0.71 -7.18
C PHE A 100 11.08 0.26 -7.92
N ASN A 101 11.81 1.21 -8.51
CA ASN A 101 13.11 0.98 -9.14
C ASN A 101 14.21 1.01 -8.06
N ASP A 102 14.60 -0.15 -7.58
CA ASP A 102 15.84 -0.34 -6.83
C ASP A 102 16.45 -1.67 -7.29
N GLY A 103 17.70 -1.65 -7.79
CA GLY A 103 18.28 -2.73 -8.60
C GLY A 103 18.13 -4.15 -8.03
N ASP A 104 18.55 -4.39 -6.79
CA ASP A 104 18.52 -5.73 -6.17
C ASP A 104 17.12 -6.13 -5.67
N ALA A 105 16.28 -5.14 -5.30
CA ALA A 105 14.89 -5.36 -4.94
C ALA A 105 14.00 -5.75 -6.14
N LYS A 106 14.47 -5.56 -7.37
CA LYS A 106 13.68 -5.81 -8.59
C LYS A 106 13.34 -7.30 -8.78
N PHE A 107 14.25 -8.20 -8.46
CA PHE A 107 14.01 -9.65 -8.56
C PHE A 107 13.04 -10.13 -7.49
N ILE A 108 13.32 -9.82 -6.21
CA ILE A 108 12.46 -10.19 -5.07
C ILE A 108 11.04 -9.68 -5.28
N ARG A 109 10.90 -8.52 -5.86
CA ARG A 109 9.63 -7.88 -6.15
C ARG A 109 8.88 -8.57 -7.28
N LYS A 110 9.54 -8.89 -8.39
CA LYS A 110 8.94 -9.64 -9.50
C LYS A 110 8.41 -10.99 -9.00
N ASP A 111 9.14 -11.62 -8.10
CA ASP A 111 8.74 -12.88 -7.49
C ASP A 111 7.52 -12.70 -6.57
N LEU A 112 7.48 -11.61 -5.80
CA LEU A 112 6.34 -11.26 -4.97
C LEU A 112 5.08 -10.95 -5.81
N GLU A 113 5.23 -10.17 -6.88
CA GLU A 113 4.17 -9.87 -7.84
C GLU A 113 3.64 -11.16 -8.48
N THR A 114 4.55 -11.99 -8.97
CA THR A 114 4.20 -13.30 -9.54
C THR A 114 3.47 -14.19 -8.53
N ALA A 115 3.88 -14.16 -7.25
CA ALA A 115 3.21 -14.91 -6.21
C ALA A 115 1.80 -14.38 -5.91
N ILE A 116 1.62 -13.06 -5.93
CA ILE A 116 0.31 -12.42 -5.75
C ILE A 116 -0.61 -12.74 -6.94
N ASP A 117 -0.09 -12.68 -8.17
CA ASP A 117 -0.85 -12.99 -9.39
C ASP A 117 -1.27 -14.46 -9.47
N LYS A 118 -0.56 -15.37 -8.80
CA LYS A 118 -0.95 -16.79 -8.66
C LYS A 118 -2.09 -17.02 -7.67
N LEU A 119 -2.45 -16.02 -6.87
CA LEU A 119 -3.61 -16.16 -5.99
C LEU A 119 -4.91 -16.17 -6.80
N PRO A 120 -5.89 -17.02 -6.44
CA PRO A 120 -7.27 -16.86 -6.93
C PRO A 120 -7.77 -15.44 -6.72
N ASP A 121 -8.54 -14.90 -7.67
CA ASP A 121 -8.98 -13.50 -7.68
C ASP A 121 -9.68 -13.08 -6.39
N ASP A 122 -10.51 -13.94 -5.82
CA ASP A 122 -11.23 -13.68 -4.58
C ASP A 122 -10.29 -13.54 -3.37
N LEU A 123 -9.21 -14.29 -3.33
CA LEU A 123 -8.18 -14.17 -2.29
C LEU A 123 -7.30 -12.94 -2.54
N ARG A 124 -6.91 -12.71 -3.81
CA ARG A 124 -6.05 -11.61 -4.22
C ARG A 124 -6.70 -10.27 -3.88
N ILE A 125 -7.91 -10.00 -4.38
CA ILE A 125 -8.64 -8.75 -4.14
C ILE A 125 -8.79 -8.49 -2.63
N THR A 126 -9.21 -9.50 -1.87
CA THR A 126 -9.38 -9.35 -0.41
C THR A 126 -8.06 -9.05 0.30
N PHE A 127 -6.97 -9.71 -0.13
CA PHE A 127 -5.63 -9.50 0.42
C PHE A 127 -5.08 -8.10 0.07
N GLU A 128 -5.20 -7.68 -1.18
CA GLU A 128 -4.74 -6.37 -1.66
C GLU A 128 -5.47 -5.23 -0.95
N MET A 129 -6.79 -5.29 -0.81
CA MET A 129 -7.54 -4.31 -0.02
C MET A 129 -7.06 -4.24 1.44
N ASN A 130 -6.76 -5.39 2.06
CA ASN A 130 -6.21 -5.42 3.41
C ASN A 130 -4.81 -4.80 3.48
N THR A 131 -3.96 -5.03 2.48
CA THR A 131 -2.62 -4.41 2.41
C THR A 131 -2.68 -2.92 2.15
N LEU A 132 -3.70 -2.42 1.45
CA LEU A 132 -4.01 -1.00 1.29
C LEU A 132 -4.47 -0.34 2.60
N GLY A 133 -4.85 -1.13 3.62
CA GLY A 133 -5.24 -0.62 4.95
C GLY A 133 -6.75 -0.57 5.21
N PHE A 134 -7.57 -1.17 4.33
CA PHE A 134 -8.99 -1.34 4.60
C PHE A 134 -9.21 -2.26 5.81
N LYS A 135 -10.17 -1.92 6.64
CA LYS A 135 -10.60 -2.77 7.76
C LYS A 135 -11.47 -3.90 7.23
N TYR A 136 -11.53 -5.01 7.96
CA TYR A 136 -12.27 -6.20 7.53
C TYR A 136 -13.76 -5.94 7.25
N HIS A 137 -14.42 -5.08 8.04
CA HIS A 137 -15.81 -4.71 7.77
C HIS A 137 -15.94 -3.86 6.50
N GLU A 138 -15.02 -2.92 6.23
CA GLU A 138 -15.02 -2.12 5.01
C GLU A 138 -14.83 -3.00 3.76
N ILE A 139 -13.97 -4.04 3.88
CA ILE A 139 -13.79 -5.03 2.81
C ILE A 139 -15.07 -5.86 2.64
N ALA A 140 -15.66 -6.33 3.74
CA ALA A 140 -16.89 -7.12 3.74
C ALA A 140 -18.03 -6.36 3.04
N ASP A 141 -18.25 -5.12 3.42
CA ASP A 141 -19.29 -4.24 2.86
C ASP A 141 -19.04 -4.00 1.36
N LYS A 142 -17.76 -3.74 0.98
CA LYS A 142 -17.41 -3.39 -0.40
C LYS A 142 -17.55 -4.56 -1.38
N ILE A 143 -17.13 -5.76 -0.99
CA ILE A 143 -17.18 -6.94 -1.89
C ILE A 143 -18.39 -7.84 -1.63
N GLY A 144 -19.30 -7.41 -0.74
CA GLY A 144 -20.58 -8.09 -0.50
C GLY A 144 -20.46 -9.48 0.13
N ILE A 145 -19.49 -9.70 1.04
CA ILE A 145 -19.29 -10.99 1.70
C ILE A 145 -19.25 -10.85 3.24
N PRO A 146 -19.56 -11.92 3.99
CA PRO A 146 -19.47 -11.90 5.44
C PRO A 146 -18.05 -11.58 5.94
N ILE A 147 -17.92 -10.83 7.03
CA ILE A 147 -16.63 -10.48 7.65
C ILE A 147 -15.80 -11.71 8.04
N GLY A 148 -16.44 -12.81 8.38
CA GLY A 148 -15.78 -14.09 8.64
C GLY A 148 -15.08 -14.64 7.40
N THR A 149 -15.72 -14.49 6.23
CA THR A 149 -15.15 -14.87 4.92
C THR A 149 -13.95 -14.00 4.58
N VAL A 150 -14.01 -12.68 4.83
CA VAL A 150 -12.85 -11.77 4.66
C VAL A 150 -11.65 -12.25 5.47
N LYS A 151 -11.86 -12.54 6.77
CA LYS A 151 -10.79 -13.05 7.66
C LYS A 151 -10.18 -14.34 7.12
N THR A 152 -11.02 -15.28 6.69
CA THR A 152 -10.57 -16.56 6.15
C THR A 152 -9.81 -16.38 4.85
N ARG A 153 -10.30 -15.55 3.92
CA ARG A 153 -9.63 -15.27 2.65
C ARG A 153 -8.25 -14.65 2.87
N ILE A 154 -8.13 -13.66 3.74
CA ILE A 154 -6.83 -13.02 4.07
C ILE A 154 -5.87 -14.04 4.70
N PHE A 155 -6.36 -14.88 5.61
CA PHE A 155 -5.53 -15.93 6.22
C PHE A 155 -5.03 -16.94 5.18
N VAL A 156 -5.91 -17.42 4.30
CA VAL A 156 -5.56 -18.36 3.22
C VAL A 156 -4.60 -17.73 2.22
N ALA A 157 -4.83 -16.47 1.82
CA ALA A 157 -3.94 -15.73 0.94
C ALA A 157 -2.52 -15.63 1.51
N ARG A 158 -2.40 -15.23 2.78
CA ARG A 158 -1.09 -15.15 3.46
C ARG A 158 -0.39 -16.51 3.54
N ARG A 159 -1.13 -17.58 3.79
CA ARG A 159 -0.58 -18.95 3.82
C ARG A 159 -0.05 -19.38 2.46
N LYS A 160 -0.82 -19.14 1.38
CA LYS A 160 -0.41 -19.46 0.01
C LYS A 160 0.82 -18.63 -0.40
N LEU A 161 0.82 -17.32 -0.14
CA LEU A 161 1.96 -16.46 -0.43
C LEU A 161 3.22 -16.92 0.29
N ARG A 162 3.11 -17.30 1.56
CA ARG A 162 4.25 -17.86 2.31
C ARG A 162 4.77 -19.13 1.66
N SER A 163 3.90 -20.05 1.23
CA SER A 163 4.30 -21.27 0.54
C SER A 163 5.03 -20.96 -0.77
N TYR A 164 4.48 -20.07 -1.59
CA TYR A 164 5.12 -19.67 -2.85
C TYR A 164 6.50 -19.02 -2.62
N LEU A 165 6.58 -18.08 -1.66
CA LEU A 165 7.86 -17.42 -1.36
C LEU A 165 8.90 -18.33 -0.72
N THR A 166 8.50 -19.35 0.04
CA THR A 166 9.42 -20.36 0.60
C THR A 166 9.99 -21.22 -0.51
N GLU A 167 9.17 -21.60 -1.50
CA GLU A 167 9.62 -22.32 -2.68
C GLU A 167 10.66 -21.52 -3.48
N TYR A 168 10.41 -20.21 -3.70
CA TYR A 168 11.37 -19.31 -4.33
C TYR A 168 12.65 -19.13 -3.49
N ALA A 169 12.53 -18.93 -2.17
CA ALA A 169 13.71 -18.83 -1.30
C ALA A 169 14.61 -20.06 -1.36
N GLY A 170 14.02 -21.25 -1.46
CA GLY A 170 14.75 -22.50 -1.67
C GLY A 170 15.51 -22.56 -3.01
N LEU A 171 14.91 -22.03 -4.09
CA LEU A 171 15.55 -21.98 -5.41
C LEU A 171 16.76 -21.03 -5.47
N TYR A 172 16.76 -19.96 -4.68
CA TYR A 172 17.82 -18.94 -4.67
C TYR A 172 18.80 -19.09 -3.50
N ASN A 173 18.74 -20.17 -2.72
CA ASN A 173 19.57 -20.37 -1.52
C ASN A 173 19.50 -19.20 -0.51
N LEU A 174 18.36 -18.50 -0.45
CA LEU A 174 18.11 -17.41 0.47
C LEU A 174 17.63 -17.90 1.87
N THR A 175 18.03 -19.10 2.26
CA THR A 175 17.82 -19.56 3.63
C THR A 175 18.78 -18.82 4.54
N ALA A 176 18.24 -17.94 5.37
CA ALA A 176 18.98 -17.18 6.37
C ALA A 176 19.86 -18.10 7.21
N SER A 177 21.15 -17.73 7.27
CA SER A 177 22.07 -18.19 8.32
C SER A 177 21.73 -17.49 9.62
#